data_e54450dd6af277ed1fea96c63efb5ed3
#
_entry.id   e54450dd6af277ed1fea96c63efb5ed3
#
_cell.length_a   1.000
_cell.length_b   1.000
_cell.length_c   1.000
_cell.angle_alpha   90.00
_cell.angle_beta   90.00
_cell.angle_gamma   90.00
#
_symmetry.space_group_name_H-M   'P 1'
#
loop_
_entity.id
_entity.type
_entity.pdbx_description
1 polymer ?
#
loop_
_entity_poly.entity_id
_entity_poly.type
_entity_poly.pdbx_seq_one_letter_code
_entity_poly.pdbx_strand_id
1 'polypeptide(L)'
;MTTPQIIAHRGASYLAPENTLVAFRKAMEIGADGVEMDVQKTYDNELVIHHDYMVDMHTDISGQIYDLTMGELKALDFGSWKDAIYANERIATLQEALELCAGMEGTQVQLELKSPLEDDPDFVPRVLDAVRAAGLTDRLTLISFHHSQLRQAKQLMPELKVGALTYSSGISCFACR
;
A
#
# COMPACT_ATOMS: atom_id res chain seq x y z
N MET A 1 -29.61 2.84 4.50
CA MET A 1 -28.69 2.01 3.71
C MET A 1 -27.41 2.82 3.56
N THR A 2 -26.26 2.27 3.93
CA THR A 2 -24.98 2.94 3.70
C THR A 2 -24.63 2.83 2.23
N THR A 3 -24.22 3.94 1.60
CA THR A 3 -23.72 3.93 0.23
C THR A 3 -22.42 3.12 0.17
N PRO A 4 -22.22 2.23 -0.81
CA PRO A 4 -20.94 1.55 -1.00
C PRO A 4 -19.82 2.56 -1.19
N GLN A 5 -18.66 2.30 -0.59
CA GLN A 5 -17.46 3.11 -0.79
C GLN A 5 -16.67 2.62 -2.01
N ILE A 6 -16.12 3.55 -2.76
CA ILE A 6 -15.24 3.30 -3.91
C ILE A 6 -13.79 3.46 -3.46
N ILE A 7 -13.06 2.36 -3.38
CA ILE A 7 -11.64 2.36 -3.06
C ILE A 7 -10.84 2.13 -4.35
N ALA A 8 -9.97 3.07 -4.69
CA ALA A 8 -9.16 3.02 -5.88
C ALA A 8 -7.95 2.09 -5.67
N HIS A 9 -7.95 0.93 -6.34
CA HIS A 9 -6.91 -0.09 -6.24
C HIS A 9 -5.59 0.43 -6.80
N ARG A 10 -4.57 0.56 -5.92
CA ARG A 10 -3.26 1.17 -6.19
C ARG A 10 -3.36 2.63 -6.69
N GLY A 11 -4.40 3.35 -6.21
CA GLY A 11 -4.78 4.66 -6.72
C GLY A 11 -5.54 4.60 -8.04
N ALA A 12 -5.56 5.69 -8.81
CA ALA A 12 -6.15 5.71 -10.16
C ALA A 12 -5.25 5.01 -11.19
N SER A 13 -4.95 3.72 -10.96
CA SER A 13 -3.94 2.93 -11.68
C SER A 13 -4.18 2.80 -13.18
N TYR A 14 -5.41 3.01 -13.65
CA TYR A 14 -5.70 3.11 -15.09
C TYR A 14 -5.16 4.41 -15.70
N LEU A 15 -5.22 5.52 -14.96
CA LEU A 15 -4.92 6.89 -15.42
C LEU A 15 -3.50 7.34 -15.09
N ALA A 16 -2.89 6.79 -14.05
CA ALA A 16 -1.56 7.17 -13.56
C ALA A 16 -0.76 5.91 -13.16
N PRO A 17 0.58 5.99 -13.02
CA PRO A 17 1.36 4.84 -12.58
C PRO A 17 0.91 4.41 -11.18
N GLU A 18 0.60 3.11 -11.05
CA GLU A 18 0.09 2.54 -9.80
C GLU A 18 1.05 2.72 -8.62
N ASN A 19 0.48 2.76 -7.41
CA ASN A 19 1.25 2.90 -6.18
C ASN A 19 2.17 4.13 -6.12
N THR A 20 1.79 5.22 -6.80
CA THR A 20 2.48 6.51 -6.76
C THR A 20 1.61 7.60 -6.12
N LEU A 21 2.26 8.65 -5.62
CA LEU A 21 1.54 9.78 -5.03
C LEU A 21 0.63 10.47 -6.04
N VAL A 22 1.01 10.49 -7.32
CA VAL A 22 0.17 11.06 -8.39
C VAL A 22 -1.08 10.22 -8.62
N ALA A 23 -0.97 8.88 -8.57
CA ALA A 23 -2.12 7.98 -8.69
C ALA A 23 -3.12 8.16 -7.53
N PHE A 24 -2.62 8.35 -6.31
CA PHE A 24 -3.48 8.58 -5.14
C PHE A 24 -4.20 9.92 -5.20
N ARG A 25 -3.50 11.01 -5.56
CA ARG A 25 -4.15 12.32 -5.80
C ARG A 25 -5.22 12.23 -6.87
N LYS A 26 -4.89 11.58 -8.00
CA LYS A 26 -5.82 11.42 -9.12
C LYS A 26 -7.08 10.64 -8.73
N ALA A 27 -6.94 9.60 -7.90
CA ALA A 27 -8.08 8.84 -7.39
C ALA A 27 -9.07 9.72 -6.63
N MET A 28 -8.57 10.57 -5.74
CA MET A 28 -9.40 11.48 -4.97
C MET A 28 -10.01 12.61 -5.84
N GLU A 29 -9.23 13.13 -6.81
CA GLU A 29 -9.73 14.13 -7.76
C GLU A 29 -10.94 13.65 -8.59
N ILE A 30 -10.97 12.37 -8.96
CA ILE A 30 -12.07 11.77 -9.72
C ILE A 30 -13.20 11.22 -8.83
N GLY A 31 -13.13 11.41 -7.51
CA GLY A 31 -14.21 11.15 -6.57
C GLY A 31 -14.21 9.76 -5.94
N ALA A 32 -13.06 9.09 -5.84
CA ALA A 32 -12.95 7.89 -5.00
C ALA A 32 -13.11 8.25 -3.52
N ASP A 33 -13.68 7.34 -2.73
CA ASP A 33 -13.81 7.51 -1.27
C ASP A 33 -12.51 7.18 -0.54
N GLY A 34 -11.59 6.50 -1.21
CA GLY A 34 -10.30 6.11 -0.64
C GLY A 34 -9.38 5.48 -1.67
N VAL A 35 -8.22 5.10 -1.19
CA VAL A 35 -7.18 4.42 -1.97
C VAL A 35 -6.76 3.12 -1.30
N GLU A 36 -6.39 2.18 -2.13
CA GLU A 36 -5.67 0.99 -1.68
C GLU A 36 -4.22 1.12 -2.13
N MET A 37 -3.29 0.60 -1.31
CA MET A 37 -1.86 0.65 -1.55
C MET A 37 -1.14 -0.53 -0.92
N ASP A 38 0.00 -0.90 -1.51
CA ASP A 38 0.81 -2.05 -1.11
C ASP A 38 2.10 -1.61 -0.42
N VAL A 39 2.35 -2.04 0.83
CA VAL A 39 3.58 -1.70 1.54
C VAL A 39 4.54 -2.87 1.57
N GLN A 40 5.80 -2.58 1.26
CA GLN A 40 6.95 -3.49 1.35
C GLN A 40 8.08 -2.85 2.16
N LYS A 41 9.09 -3.67 2.49
CA LYS A 41 10.29 -3.22 3.20
C LYS A 41 11.52 -3.35 2.28
N THR A 42 12.38 -2.34 2.31
CA THR A 42 13.66 -2.29 1.58
C THR A 42 14.79 -2.98 2.35
N TYR A 43 15.97 -3.11 1.72
CA TYR A 43 17.18 -3.65 2.34
C TYR A 43 17.60 -2.89 3.61
N ASP A 44 17.51 -1.57 3.58
CA ASP A 44 17.83 -0.69 4.71
C ASP A 44 16.65 -0.44 5.67
N ASN A 45 15.64 -1.34 5.62
CA ASN A 45 14.45 -1.35 6.47
C ASN A 45 13.51 -0.14 6.32
N GLU A 46 13.56 0.61 5.23
CA GLU A 46 12.57 1.62 4.94
C GLU A 46 11.27 0.99 4.40
N LEU A 47 10.13 1.67 4.60
CA LEU A 47 8.83 1.21 4.13
C LEU A 47 8.47 1.95 2.84
N VAL A 48 8.24 1.19 1.75
CA VAL A 48 7.92 1.71 0.42
C VAL A 48 6.57 1.21 -0.07
N ILE A 49 5.96 1.97 -0.97
CA ILE A 49 4.70 1.62 -1.61
C ILE A 49 4.98 1.03 -2.99
N HIS A 50 4.81 -0.28 -3.13
CA HIS A 50 4.98 -1.00 -4.38
C HIS A 50 4.32 -2.38 -4.31
N HIS A 51 3.68 -2.83 -5.42
CA HIS A 51 2.96 -4.11 -5.44
C HIS A 51 3.89 -5.31 -5.64
N ASP A 52 4.66 -5.30 -6.73
CA ASP A 52 5.48 -6.44 -7.10
C ASP A 52 6.73 -6.55 -6.22
N TYR A 53 7.20 -7.76 -5.97
CA TYR A 53 8.46 -7.95 -5.26
C TYR A 53 9.67 -7.53 -6.10
N MET A 54 9.51 -7.48 -7.43
CA MET A 54 10.53 -7.07 -8.39
C MET A 54 10.20 -5.68 -8.94
N VAL A 55 11.24 -4.90 -9.28
CA VAL A 55 11.06 -3.56 -9.90
C VAL A 55 10.98 -3.60 -11.42
N ASP A 56 11.17 -4.76 -12.03
CA ASP A 56 11.34 -4.99 -13.48
C ASP A 56 10.18 -4.49 -14.35
N MET A 57 8.95 -4.56 -13.81
CA MET A 57 7.76 -4.16 -14.58
C MET A 57 7.58 -2.65 -14.66
N HIS A 58 8.25 -1.90 -13.79
CA HIS A 58 8.01 -0.47 -13.61
C HIS A 58 9.27 0.39 -13.76
N THR A 59 10.45 -0.25 -13.95
CA THR A 59 11.74 0.45 -14.10
C THR A 59 12.57 -0.22 -15.19
N ASP A 60 13.71 0.39 -15.52
CA ASP A 60 14.67 -0.10 -16.52
C ASP A 60 15.75 -1.04 -15.94
N ILE A 61 15.65 -1.39 -14.64
CA ILE A 61 16.54 -2.36 -14.00
C ILE A 61 15.79 -3.59 -13.51
N SER A 62 16.53 -4.65 -13.18
CA SER A 62 16.02 -5.84 -12.54
C SER A 62 16.52 -5.91 -11.09
N GLY A 63 15.64 -6.24 -10.15
CA GLY A 63 15.98 -6.38 -8.74
C GLY A 63 14.76 -6.53 -7.85
N GLN A 64 14.99 -7.05 -6.65
CA GLN A 64 13.93 -7.20 -5.66
C GLN A 64 13.91 -5.97 -4.73
N ILE A 65 12.72 -5.52 -4.34
CA ILE A 65 12.54 -4.37 -3.44
C ILE A 65 13.37 -4.55 -2.14
N TYR A 66 13.34 -5.74 -1.55
CA TYR A 66 14.03 -5.98 -0.28
C TYR A 66 15.56 -6.13 -0.41
N ASP A 67 16.10 -6.25 -1.62
CA ASP A 67 17.55 -6.28 -1.90
C ASP A 67 18.12 -4.88 -2.20
N LEU A 68 17.26 -3.89 -2.41
CA LEU A 68 17.63 -2.51 -2.75
C LEU A 68 17.42 -1.58 -1.56
N THR A 69 18.30 -0.61 -1.41
CA THR A 69 18.15 0.47 -0.44
C THR A 69 17.12 1.50 -0.92
N MET A 70 16.56 2.26 0.01
CA MET A 70 15.69 3.40 -0.32
C MET A 70 16.37 4.38 -1.28
N GLY A 71 17.67 4.64 -1.09
CA GLY A 71 18.44 5.55 -1.95
C GLY A 71 18.52 5.05 -3.40
N GLU A 72 18.76 3.75 -3.61
CA GLU A 72 18.76 3.13 -4.93
C GLU A 72 17.37 3.17 -5.57
N LEU A 73 16.33 2.83 -4.84
CA LEU A 73 14.95 2.87 -5.32
C LEU A 73 14.51 4.29 -5.70
N LYS A 74 14.85 5.31 -4.89
CA LYS A 74 14.51 6.72 -5.18
C LYS A 74 15.26 7.27 -6.40
N ALA A 75 16.34 6.63 -6.86
CA ALA A 75 17.04 7.02 -8.09
C ALA A 75 16.32 6.55 -9.36
N LEU A 76 15.46 5.53 -9.29
CA LEU A 76 14.75 4.94 -10.42
C LEU A 76 13.52 5.76 -10.84
N ASP A 77 13.14 5.63 -12.10
CA ASP A 77 11.91 6.19 -12.65
C ASP A 77 10.80 5.13 -12.59
N PHE A 78 9.79 5.40 -11.75
CA PHE A 78 8.60 4.55 -11.58
C PHE A 78 7.37 5.06 -12.35
N GLY A 79 7.54 6.02 -13.26
CA GLY A 79 6.42 6.64 -13.99
C GLY A 79 6.42 6.43 -15.49
N SER A 80 7.59 6.50 -16.14
CA SER A 80 7.72 6.48 -17.60
C SER A 80 7.16 5.22 -18.26
N TRP A 81 7.12 4.09 -17.55
CA TRP A 81 6.50 2.85 -18.03
C TRP A 81 5.00 3.01 -18.34
N LYS A 82 4.33 3.91 -17.63
CA LYS A 82 2.90 4.19 -17.81
C LYS A 82 2.64 5.18 -18.94
N ASP A 83 3.33 6.31 -18.91
CA ASP A 83 3.29 7.35 -19.95
C ASP A 83 4.45 8.33 -19.70
N ALA A 84 4.97 8.91 -20.79
CA ALA A 84 6.06 9.89 -20.74
C ALA A 84 5.76 11.14 -19.89
N ILE A 85 4.47 11.49 -19.71
CA ILE A 85 4.06 12.62 -18.83
C ILE A 85 4.39 12.35 -17.36
N TYR A 86 4.57 11.09 -16.96
CA TYR A 86 4.93 10.68 -15.62
C TYR A 86 6.43 10.41 -15.46
N ALA A 87 7.24 10.81 -16.44
CA ALA A 87 8.69 10.66 -16.35
C ALA A 87 9.22 11.29 -15.05
N ASN A 88 10.12 10.58 -14.40
CA ASN A 88 10.72 10.94 -13.11
C ASN A 88 9.78 10.84 -11.88
N GLU A 89 8.60 10.23 -11.98
CA GLU A 89 7.90 9.81 -10.77
C GLU A 89 8.79 8.84 -9.98
N ARG A 90 8.80 8.99 -8.65
CA ARG A 90 9.63 8.20 -7.76
C ARG A 90 8.77 7.27 -6.91
N ILE A 91 9.35 6.15 -6.51
CA ILE A 91 8.70 5.28 -5.53
C ILE A 91 8.34 6.08 -4.27
N ALA A 92 7.13 5.92 -3.77
CA ALA A 92 6.69 6.58 -2.56
C ALA A 92 7.12 5.79 -1.32
N THR A 93 7.54 6.47 -0.26
CA THR A 93 7.61 5.87 1.07
C THR A 93 6.21 5.70 1.64
N LEU A 94 6.04 4.78 2.58
CA LEU A 94 4.78 4.66 3.33
C LEU A 94 4.43 5.99 4.02
N GLN A 95 5.41 6.66 4.59
CA GLN A 95 5.20 7.95 5.25
C GLN A 95 4.64 9.00 4.28
N GLU A 96 5.26 9.19 3.11
CA GLU A 96 4.80 10.14 2.09
C GLU A 96 3.35 9.84 1.64
N ALA A 97 3.01 8.55 1.46
CA ALA A 97 1.67 8.14 1.05
C ALA A 97 0.62 8.37 2.17
N LEU A 98 0.96 8.04 3.42
CA LEU A 98 0.06 8.25 4.55
C LEU A 98 -0.13 9.75 4.85
N GLU A 99 0.92 10.56 4.79
CA GLU A 99 0.84 12.02 4.94
C GLU A 99 -0.08 12.65 3.86
N LEU A 100 0.05 12.19 2.62
CA LEU A 100 -0.83 12.61 1.54
C LEU A 100 -2.30 12.30 1.87
N CYS A 101 -2.60 11.05 2.29
CA CYS A 101 -3.96 10.62 2.64
C CYS A 101 -4.49 11.32 3.90
N ALA A 102 -3.64 11.62 4.87
CA ALA A 102 -4.01 12.36 6.07
C ALA A 102 -4.45 13.79 5.75
N GLY A 103 -3.78 14.42 4.79
CA GLY A 103 -4.12 15.77 4.29
C GLY A 103 -5.40 15.84 3.46
N MET A 104 -5.96 14.71 3.02
CA MET A 104 -7.21 14.63 2.26
C MET A 104 -8.35 14.23 3.19
N GLU A 105 -9.27 15.16 3.46
CA GLU A 105 -10.37 14.95 4.39
C GLU A 105 -11.26 13.77 3.98
N GLY A 106 -11.57 12.88 4.92
CA GLY A 106 -12.48 11.75 4.71
C GLY A 106 -11.88 10.56 3.97
N THR A 107 -10.69 10.67 3.39
CA THR A 107 -10.04 9.59 2.63
C THR A 107 -9.88 8.31 3.44
N GLN A 108 -10.42 7.21 2.94
CA GLN A 108 -10.21 5.87 3.48
C GLN A 108 -8.93 5.26 2.88
N VAL A 109 -8.20 4.49 3.67
CA VAL A 109 -6.99 3.80 3.22
C VAL A 109 -7.15 2.30 3.44
N GLN A 110 -6.93 1.51 2.40
CA GLN A 110 -6.68 0.08 2.52
C GLN A 110 -5.18 -0.14 2.29
N LEU A 111 -4.49 -0.67 3.29
CA LEU A 111 -3.04 -0.89 3.24
C LEU A 111 -2.77 -2.39 3.23
N GLU A 112 -2.28 -2.92 2.10
CA GLU A 112 -1.87 -4.31 1.99
C GLU A 112 -0.44 -4.50 2.52
N LEU A 113 -0.28 -5.43 3.46
CA LEU A 113 1.02 -5.89 3.90
C LEU A 113 1.58 -6.89 2.89
N LYS A 114 2.64 -6.50 2.18
CA LYS A 114 3.36 -7.34 1.22
C LYS A 114 4.78 -7.58 1.73
N SER A 115 4.96 -8.65 2.48
CA SER A 115 6.28 -9.09 2.91
C SER A 115 6.68 -10.35 2.15
N PRO A 116 7.87 -10.42 1.54
CA PRO A 116 8.39 -11.66 0.99
C PRO A 116 8.75 -12.67 2.09
N LEU A 117 8.93 -12.18 3.32
CA LEU A 117 9.24 -12.98 4.50
C LEU A 117 8.02 -12.98 5.42
N GLU A 118 7.39 -14.14 5.60
CA GLU A 118 6.24 -14.29 6.50
C GLU A 118 6.60 -13.98 7.96
N ASP A 119 7.83 -14.25 8.36
CA ASP A 119 8.34 -14.15 9.73
C ASP A 119 9.26 -12.94 9.96
N ASP A 120 8.98 -11.78 9.36
CA ASP A 120 9.68 -10.55 9.69
C ASP A 120 9.04 -9.89 10.94
N PRO A 121 9.66 -10.00 12.13
CA PRO A 121 9.04 -9.56 13.37
C PRO A 121 8.87 -8.05 13.46
N ASP A 122 9.68 -7.28 12.73
CA ASP A 122 9.71 -5.82 12.81
C ASP A 122 8.82 -5.13 11.77
N PHE A 123 8.39 -5.86 10.73
CA PHE A 123 7.63 -5.26 9.63
C PHE A 123 6.28 -4.70 10.09
N VAL A 124 5.45 -5.53 10.73
CA VAL A 124 4.12 -5.11 11.21
C VAL A 124 4.21 -3.98 12.24
N PRO A 125 5.06 -4.06 13.30
CA PRO A 125 5.23 -2.96 14.25
C PRO A 125 5.58 -1.63 13.58
N ARG A 126 6.53 -1.61 12.65
CA ARG A 126 6.95 -0.39 11.94
C ARG A 126 5.82 0.20 11.08
N VAL A 127 5.04 -0.64 10.38
CA VAL A 127 3.86 -0.18 9.63
C VAL A 127 2.84 0.46 10.58
N LEU A 128 2.54 -0.17 11.72
CA LEU A 128 1.59 0.35 12.69
C LEU A 128 2.05 1.67 13.31
N ASP A 129 3.35 1.83 13.56
CA ASP A 129 3.92 3.08 14.07
C ASP A 129 3.76 4.22 13.04
N ALA A 130 3.99 3.94 11.75
CA ALA A 130 3.76 4.91 10.69
C ALA A 130 2.27 5.32 10.59
N VAL A 131 1.34 4.34 10.65
CA VAL A 131 -0.11 4.60 10.64
C VAL A 131 -0.55 5.47 11.83
N ARG A 132 -0.03 5.16 13.03
CA ARG A 132 -0.32 5.93 14.24
C ARG A 132 0.23 7.35 14.14
N ALA A 133 1.46 7.51 13.67
CA ALA A 133 2.10 8.81 13.48
C ALA A 133 1.35 9.70 12.48
N ALA A 134 0.77 9.11 11.43
CA ALA A 134 -0.04 9.81 10.44
C ALA A 134 -1.48 10.12 10.93
N GLY A 135 -1.91 9.61 12.09
CA GLY A 135 -3.26 9.82 12.62
C GLY A 135 -4.37 9.15 11.80
N LEU A 136 -4.08 8.05 11.12
CA LEU A 136 -5.00 7.39 10.19
C LEU A 136 -5.67 6.13 10.77
N THR A 137 -5.48 5.80 12.03
CA THR A 137 -5.97 4.55 12.65
C THR A 137 -7.47 4.31 12.40
N ASP A 138 -8.31 5.35 12.49
CA ASP A 138 -9.77 5.23 12.30
C ASP A 138 -10.20 5.13 10.84
N ARG A 139 -9.36 5.59 9.91
CA ARG A 139 -9.61 5.65 8.47
C ARG A 139 -8.87 4.58 7.68
N LEU A 140 -8.09 3.73 8.34
CA LEU A 140 -7.28 2.70 7.70
C LEU A 140 -7.82 1.31 8.00
N THR A 141 -7.81 0.47 6.98
CA THR A 141 -8.02 -0.99 7.07
C THR A 141 -6.75 -1.67 6.59
N LEU A 142 -6.13 -2.46 7.46
CA LEU A 142 -4.96 -3.25 7.12
C LEU A 142 -5.41 -4.57 6.49
N ILE A 143 -4.87 -4.91 5.32
CA ILE A 143 -5.21 -6.15 4.61
C ILE A 143 -3.95 -6.96 4.32
N SER A 144 -4.08 -8.29 4.25
CA SER A 144 -2.95 -9.17 3.93
C SER A 144 -3.42 -10.58 3.55
N PHE A 145 -2.63 -11.24 2.70
CA PHE A 145 -2.67 -12.69 2.49
C PHE A 145 -1.97 -13.46 3.64
N HIS A 146 -1.05 -12.81 4.36
CA HIS A 146 -0.40 -13.38 5.55
C HIS A 146 -1.24 -13.12 6.81
N HIS A 147 -2.14 -14.05 7.13
CA HIS A 147 -3.07 -13.90 8.27
C HIS A 147 -2.36 -13.86 9.63
N SER A 148 -1.13 -14.37 9.74
CA SER A 148 -0.24 -14.24 10.90
C SER A 148 0.05 -12.75 11.20
N GLN A 149 0.37 -11.96 10.17
CA GLN A 149 0.64 -10.53 10.29
C GLN A 149 -0.61 -9.75 10.74
N LEU A 150 -1.80 -10.12 10.26
CA LEU A 150 -3.06 -9.51 10.72
C LEU A 150 -3.33 -9.82 12.20
N ARG A 151 -3.04 -11.04 12.66
CA ARG A 151 -3.15 -11.39 14.10
C ARG A 151 -2.17 -10.57 14.94
N GLN A 152 -0.92 -10.42 14.48
CA GLN A 152 0.08 -9.57 15.15
C GLN A 152 -0.41 -8.12 15.21
N ALA A 153 -0.92 -7.58 14.11
CA ALA A 153 -1.46 -6.23 14.07
C ALA A 153 -2.60 -6.04 15.08
N LYS A 154 -3.53 -6.98 15.17
CA LYS A 154 -4.64 -6.94 16.15
C LYS A 154 -4.19 -7.08 17.59
N GLN A 155 -3.06 -7.77 17.86
CA GLN A 155 -2.46 -7.83 19.21
C GLN A 155 -1.83 -6.50 19.62
N LEU A 156 -1.18 -5.80 18.67
CA LEU A 156 -0.48 -4.54 18.91
C LEU A 156 -1.41 -3.32 18.85
N MET A 157 -2.47 -3.39 18.06
CA MET A 157 -3.45 -2.31 17.82
C MET A 157 -4.86 -2.91 17.69
N PRO A 158 -5.52 -3.26 18.83
CA PRO A 158 -6.82 -3.96 18.81
C PRO A 158 -7.94 -3.20 18.09
N GLU A 159 -7.91 -1.87 18.09
CA GLU A 159 -8.90 -1.01 17.44
C GLU A 159 -8.80 -1.00 15.91
N LEU A 160 -7.62 -1.30 15.33
CA LEU A 160 -7.39 -1.23 13.90
C LEU A 160 -8.30 -2.22 13.15
N LYS A 161 -8.92 -1.76 12.07
CA LYS A 161 -9.68 -2.63 11.17
C LYS A 161 -8.71 -3.49 10.37
N VAL A 162 -9.04 -4.78 10.21
CA VAL A 162 -8.25 -5.71 9.40
C VAL A 162 -9.13 -6.49 8.44
N GLY A 163 -8.61 -6.85 7.26
CA GLY A 163 -9.25 -7.67 6.26
C GLY A 163 -8.34 -8.80 5.78
N ALA A 164 -8.79 -10.05 5.89
CA ALA A 164 -8.04 -11.20 5.39
C ALA A 164 -8.25 -11.36 3.88
N LEU A 165 -7.16 -11.36 3.12
CA LEU A 165 -7.16 -11.70 1.70
C LEU A 165 -7.01 -13.21 1.54
N THR A 166 -7.70 -13.78 0.54
CA THR A 166 -7.64 -15.22 0.23
C THR A 166 -7.60 -15.44 -1.27
N TYR A 167 -6.83 -16.43 -1.69
CA TYR A 167 -6.93 -16.95 -3.05
C TYR A 167 -8.12 -17.92 -3.09
N SER A 168 -9.25 -17.52 -3.68
CA SER A 168 -10.35 -18.43 -3.90
C SER A 168 -10.39 -18.87 -5.36
N SER A 169 -10.10 -20.13 -5.63
CA SER A 169 -10.53 -20.79 -6.85
C SER A 169 -12.00 -21.25 -6.65
N GLY A 170 -12.94 -20.31 -6.76
CA GLY A 170 -14.34 -20.63 -6.99
C GLY A 170 -15.11 -21.29 -5.82
N ILE A 171 -14.98 -20.82 -4.59
CA ILE A 171 -15.84 -21.26 -3.49
C ILE A 171 -16.69 -20.09 -3.00
N SER A 172 -18.01 -20.33 -2.98
CA SER A 172 -19.01 -19.43 -2.43
C SER A 172 -18.67 -18.98 -1.01
N CYS A 173 -18.71 -17.67 -0.79
CA CYS A 173 -18.56 -17.06 0.51
C CYS A 173 -19.63 -17.61 1.47
N PHE A 174 -19.24 -18.49 2.38
CA PHE A 174 -20.04 -18.74 3.56
C PHE A 174 -19.89 -17.57 4.50
N ALA A 175 -20.96 -16.80 4.67
CA ALA A 175 -21.00 -15.69 5.60
C ALA A 175 -20.61 -16.18 6.99
N CYS A 176 -19.48 -15.69 7.50
CA CYS A 176 -19.18 -15.77 8.92
C CYS A 176 -20.17 -14.85 9.66
N ARG A 177 -21.05 -15.48 10.46
CA ARG A 177 -21.86 -14.79 11.47
C ARG A 177 -21.01 -14.50 12.71
#